data_0056a3ea15fae342e85ef65de24ed060
#
_entry.id   0056a3ea15fae342e85ef65de24ed060
#
_cell.length_a   1.000
_cell.length_b   1.000
_cell.length_c   1.000
_cell.angle_alpha   90.00
_cell.angle_beta   90.00
_cell.angle_gamma   90.00
#
_symmetry.space_group_name_H-M   'P 1'
#
loop_
_entity.id
_entity.type
_entity.pdbx_description
1 polymer ?
#
loop_
_entity_poly.entity_id
_entity_poly.type
_entity_poly.pdbx_seq_one_letter_code
_entity_poly.pdbx_strand_id
1 'polypeptide(L)'
;MKHRILLAQQALRDLRKLRAHDQAAVISAIEKHLMHEPKRTSKSRIKRLRGVAKPQYRLRVGDVRVFYDVVGAGVHILAIIYKPDAERWLAEEREQS
;
A
#
# COMPACT_ATOMS: atom_id res chain seq x y z
N MET A 1 8.69 17.62 -2.59
CA MET A 1 8.97 16.93 -3.85
C MET A 1 8.00 15.77 -4.03
N LYS A 2 7.41 15.62 -5.21
CA LYS A 2 6.48 14.53 -5.44
C LYS A 2 7.20 13.22 -5.71
N HIS A 3 6.71 12.16 -5.10
CA HIS A 3 7.18 10.82 -5.40
C HIS A 3 6.43 10.26 -6.61
N ARG A 4 7.11 9.42 -7.38
CA ARG A 4 6.51 8.71 -8.52
C ARG A 4 5.82 7.47 -7.99
N ILE A 5 4.58 7.26 -8.43
CA ILE A 5 3.82 6.07 -8.01
C ILE A 5 3.93 5.00 -9.08
N LEU A 6 4.43 3.85 -8.68
CA LEU A 6 4.59 2.68 -9.55
C LEU A 6 3.76 1.53 -8.98
N LEU A 7 2.95 0.91 -9.82
CA LEU A 7 2.11 -0.21 -9.42
C LEU A 7 2.71 -1.52 -9.95
N ALA A 8 2.99 -2.45 -9.04
CA ALA A 8 3.32 -3.81 -9.44
C ALA A 8 2.12 -4.42 -10.18
N GLN A 9 2.35 -5.44 -11.01
CA GLN A 9 1.25 -6.08 -11.75
C GLN A 9 0.15 -6.56 -10.82
N GLN A 10 0.50 -7.16 -9.69
CA GLN A 10 -0.50 -7.58 -8.70
C GLN A 10 -1.32 -6.40 -8.20
N ALA A 11 -0.67 -5.29 -7.86
CA ALA A 11 -1.35 -4.11 -7.35
C ALA A 11 -2.35 -3.54 -8.37
N LEU A 12 -1.98 -3.55 -9.63
CA LEU A 12 -2.89 -3.09 -10.68
C LEU A 12 -4.10 -4.00 -10.80
N ARG A 13 -3.90 -5.32 -10.77
CA ARG A 13 -5.00 -6.28 -10.78
C ARG A 13 -5.88 -6.12 -9.53
N ASP A 14 -5.23 -5.95 -8.37
CA ASP A 14 -5.95 -5.74 -7.10
C ASP A 14 -6.85 -4.51 -7.17
N LEU A 15 -6.30 -3.39 -7.65
CA LEU A 15 -7.04 -2.15 -7.77
C LEU A 15 -8.30 -2.33 -8.62
N ARG A 16 -8.17 -3.04 -9.74
CA ARG A 16 -9.28 -3.29 -10.66
C ARG A 16 -10.38 -4.14 -10.06
N LYS A 17 -10.04 -4.98 -9.09
CA LYS A 17 -11.01 -5.86 -8.41
C LYS A 17 -11.78 -5.19 -7.29
N LEU A 18 -11.33 -4.02 -6.85
CA LEU A 18 -12.03 -3.29 -5.79
C LEU A 18 -13.37 -2.77 -6.31
N ARG A 19 -14.33 -2.60 -5.39
CA ARG A 19 -15.56 -1.89 -5.73
C ARG A 19 -15.22 -0.47 -6.18
N ALA A 20 -16.06 0.10 -7.05
CA ALA A 20 -15.76 1.39 -7.67
C ALA A 20 -15.49 2.51 -6.66
N HIS A 21 -16.28 2.56 -5.59
CA HIS A 21 -16.12 3.57 -4.55
C HIS A 21 -14.81 3.38 -3.78
N ASP A 22 -14.37 2.13 -3.58
CA ASP A 22 -13.10 1.85 -2.93
C ASP A 22 -11.93 2.17 -3.85
N GLN A 23 -12.06 1.93 -5.16
CA GLN A 23 -11.03 2.33 -6.12
C GLN A 23 -10.79 3.84 -6.05
N ALA A 24 -11.87 4.62 -6.08
CA ALA A 24 -11.77 6.08 -6.03
C ALA A 24 -11.11 6.54 -4.72
N ALA A 25 -11.51 5.93 -3.60
CA ALA A 25 -10.93 6.27 -2.30
C ALA A 25 -9.44 5.95 -2.22
N VAL A 26 -9.03 4.80 -2.76
CA VAL A 26 -7.62 4.39 -2.76
C VAL A 26 -6.79 5.32 -3.64
N ILE A 27 -7.25 5.63 -4.84
CA ILE A 27 -6.55 6.54 -5.74
C ILE A 27 -6.37 7.90 -5.09
N SER A 28 -7.44 8.43 -4.49
CA SER A 28 -7.39 9.72 -3.79
C SER A 28 -6.39 9.69 -2.63
N ALA A 29 -6.38 8.62 -1.84
CA ALA A 29 -5.47 8.48 -0.71
C ALA A 29 -4.01 8.37 -1.14
N ILE A 30 -3.73 7.65 -2.24
CA ILE A 30 -2.39 7.56 -2.80
C ILE A 30 -1.91 8.94 -3.21
N GLU A 31 -2.74 9.69 -3.92
CA GLU A 31 -2.38 11.05 -4.35
C GLU A 31 -2.16 11.98 -3.16
N LYS A 32 -3.01 11.90 -2.15
CA LYS A 32 -2.95 12.78 -0.99
C LYS A 32 -1.78 12.48 -0.07
N HIS A 33 -1.48 11.20 0.14
CA HIS A 33 -0.49 10.79 1.14
C HIS A 33 0.81 10.27 0.56
N LEU A 34 0.76 9.38 -0.42
CA LEU A 34 1.96 8.70 -0.88
C LEU A 34 2.79 9.52 -1.88
N MET A 35 2.16 10.43 -2.59
CA MET A 35 2.91 11.29 -3.51
C MET A 35 3.74 12.35 -2.78
N HIS A 36 3.37 12.69 -1.56
CA HIS A 36 4.02 13.78 -0.83
C HIS A 36 4.87 13.30 0.35
N GLU A 37 4.32 12.49 1.23
CA GLU A 37 5.00 12.06 2.45
C GLU A 37 4.78 10.58 2.72
N PRO A 38 5.30 9.69 1.85
CA PRO A 38 5.02 8.25 1.95
C PRO A 38 5.62 7.58 3.18
N LYS A 39 6.62 8.21 3.83
CA LYS A 39 7.26 7.66 5.02
C LYS A 39 6.70 8.22 6.32
N ARG A 40 5.75 9.14 6.24
CA ARG A 40 5.19 9.78 7.43
C ARG A 40 4.19 8.86 8.11
N THR A 41 4.61 8.25 9.21
CA THR A 41 3.75 7.34 9.97
C THR A 41 2.76 8.10 10.85
N SER A 42 1.65 7.44 11.17
CA SER A 42 0.62 7.97 12.05
C SER A 42 0.02 6.82 12.86
N LYS A 43 -0.90 7.15 13.77
CA LYS A 43 -1.51 6.12 14.61
C LYS A 43 -2.32 5.09 13.82
N SER A 44 -2.98 5.53 12.75
CA SER A 44 -3.93 4.65 12.05
C SER A 44 -3.76 4.60 10.54
N ARG A 45 -3.13 5.62 9.92
CA ARG A 45 -3.12 5.70 8.46
C ARG A 45 -1.93 5.00 7.84
N ILE A 46 -0.71 5.42 8.16
CA ILE A 46 0.50 4.82 7.61
C ILE A 46 1.31 4.20 8.73
N LYS A 47 1.64 2.92 8.56
CA LYS A 47 2.48 2.20 9.51
C LYS A 47 3.71 1.64 8.82
N ARG A 48 4.85 1.73 9.51
CA ARG A 48 6.06 1.02 9.14
C ARG A 48 5.91 -0.42 9.60
N LEU A 49 6.05 -1.37 8.69
CA LEU A 49 5.91 -2.80 8.99
C LEU A 49 7.21 -3.37 9.55
N ARG A 50 7.08 -4.34 10.43
CA ARG A 50 8.21 -5.03 11.06
C ARG A 50 8.15 -6.51 10.75
N GLY A 51 9.32 -7.16 10.76
CA GLY A 51 9.40 -8.61 10.55
C GLY A 51 9.17 -9.04 9.11
N VAL A 52 9.26 -8.11 8.17
CA VAL A 52 9.13 -8.39 6.75
C VAL A 52 10.05 -7.45 5.97
N ALA A 53 10.78 -8.00 5.00
CA ALA A 53 11.68 -7.19 4.18
C ALA A 53 10.90 -6.31 3.20
N LYS A 54 9.87 -6.87 2.61
CA LYS A 54 8.94 -6.22 1.69
C LYS A 54 7.53 -6.68 2.01
N PRO A 55 6.55 -5.78 2.06
CA PRO A 55 6.62 -4.32 1.94
C PRO A 55 7.15 -3.64 3.19
N GLN A 56 7.59 -2.39 3.02
CA GLN A 56 8.06 -1.58 4.15
C GLN A 56 6.92 -0.91 4.90
N TYR A 57 5.86 -0.52 4.19
CA TYR A 57 4.78 0.30 4.73
C TYR A 57 3.40 -0.20 4.35
N ARG A 58 2.42 0.19 5.17
CA ARG A 58 1.00 -0.06 4.93
C ARG A 58 0.22 1.25 5.06
N LEU A 59 -0.60 1.55 4.05
CA LEU A 59 -1.56 2.65 4.08
C LEU A 59 -2.95 2.06 4.28
N ARG A 60 -3.69 2.57 5.26
CA ARG A 60 -5.07 2.19 5.53
C ARG A 60 -6.02 3.15 4.81
N VAL A 61 -6.93 2.59 4.01
CA VAL A 61 -7.97 3.34 3.31
C VAL A 61 -9.28 2.61 3.55
N GLY A 62 -10.02 2.99 4.58
CA GLY A 62 -11.22 2.25 4.99
C GLY A 62 -10.89 0.80 5.27
N ASP A 63 -11.55 -0.11 4.56
CA ASP A 63 -11.32 -1.56 4.67
C ASP A 63 -10.22 -2.06 3.74
N VAL A 64 -9.59 -1.17 2.99
CA VAL A 64 -8.52 -1.54 2.06
C VAL A 64 -7.16 -1.26 2.68
N ARG A 65 -6.20 -2.14 2.39
CA ARG A 65 -4.81 -1.99 2.82
C ARG A 65 -3.93 -1.89 1.58
N VAL A 66 -3.14 -0.83 1.52
CA VAL A 66 -2.20 -0.59 0.42
C VAL A 66 -0.80 -0.83 0.96
N PHE A 67 -0.12 -1.84 0.42
CA PHE A 67 1.24 -2.21 0.84
C PHE A 67 2.25 -1.68 -0.15
N TYR A 68 3.28 -1.01 0.34
CA TYR A 68 4.22 -0.34 -0.55
C TYR A 68 5.62 -0.21 0.03
N ASP A 69 6.58 0.00 -0.86
CA ASP A 69 7.96 0.34 -0.55
C ASP A 69 8.27 1.74 -1.04
N VAL A 70 9.22 2.40 -0.38
CA VAL A 70 9.74 3.68 -0.84
C VAL A 70 11.18 3.46 -1.26
N VAL A 71 11.48 3.71 -2.53
CA VAL A 71 12.81 3.54 -3.09
C VAL A 71 13.19 4.84 -3.79
N GLY A 72 14.08 5.61 -3.14
CA GLY A 72 14.46 6.93 -3.64
C GLY A 72 13.23 7.83 -3.78
N ALA A 73 13.01 8.37 -4.96
CA ALA A 73 11.84 9.23 -5.26
C ALA A 73 10.64 8.42 -5.74
N GLY A 74 10.67 7.10 -5.63
CA GLY A 74 9.59 6.23 -6.07
C GLY A 74 8.83 5.57 -4.92
N VAL A 75 7.54 5.40 -5.11
CA VAL A 75 6.70 4.59 -4.23
C VAL A 75 6.23 3.41 -5.05
N HIS A 76 6.66 2.22 -4.65
CA HIS A 76 6.32 0.97 -5.34
C HIS A 76 5.17 0.30 -4.59
N ILE A 77 3.98 0.32 -5.17
CA ILE A 77 2.80 -0.31 -4.57
C ILE A 77 2.78 -1.78 -4.97
N LEU A 78 2.82 -2.67 -3.99
CA LEU A 78 2.95 -4.12 -4.19
C LEU A 78 1.61 -4.83 -4.19
N ALA A 79 0.67 -4.39 -3.34
CA ALA A 79 -0.63 -5.04 -3.21
C ALA A 79 -1.66 -4.04 -2.68
N ILE A 80 -2.91 -4.20 -3.11
CA ILE A 80 -4.05 -3.38 -2.69
C ILE A 80 -5.18 -4.34 -2.38
N ILE A 81 -5.36 -4.68 -1.12
CA ILE A 81 -6.26 -5.77 -0.72
C ILE A 81 -7.16 -5.39 0.45
N TYR A 82 -8.33 -6.01 0.51
CA TYR A 82 -9.24 -5.81 1.62
C TYR A 82 -8.66 -6.38 2.91
N LYS A 83 -8.99 -5.76 4.03
CA LYS A 83 -8.49 -6.12 5.34
C LYS A 83 -8.54 -7.63 5.66
N PRO A 84 -9.64 -8.34 5.38
CA PRO A 84 -9.68 -9.77 5.73
C PRO A 84 -8.58 -10.61 5.08
N ASP A 85 -8.13 -10.23 3.90
CA ASP A 85 -7.10 -10.97 3.16
C ASP A 85 -5.69 -10.41 3.39
N ALA A 86 -5.59 -9.23 3.99
CA ALA A 86 -4.32 -8.53 4.12
C ALA A 86 -3.32 -9.26 5.01
N GLU A 87 -3.79 -9.82 6.13
CA GLU A 87 -2.90 -10.52 7.06
C GLU A 87 -2.34 -11.79 6.44
N ARG A 88 -3.16 -12.53 5.70
CA ARG A 88 -2.71 -13.73 5.01
C ARG A 88 -1.65 -13.39 3.96
N TRP A 89 -1.92 -12.37 3.16
CA TRP A 89 -0.96 -11.93 2.15
C TRP A 89 0.37 -11.51 2.80
N LEU A 90 0.30 -10.74 3.89
CA LEU A 90 1.48 -10.28 4.60
C LEU A 90 2.27 -11.43 5.24
N ALA A 91 1.56 -12.43 5.77
CA ALA A 91 2.19 -13.62 6.32
C ALA A 91 2.98 -14.37 5.25
N GLU A 92 2.42 -14.48 4.03
CA GLU A 92 3.12 -15.10 2.91
C GLU A 92 4.40 -14.34 2.56
N GLU A 93 4.35 -13.00 2.61
CA GLU A 93 5.52 -12.17 2.34
C GLU A 93 6.59 -12.33 3.42
N ARG A 94 6.19 -12.53 4.67
CA ARG A 94 7.15 -12.80 5.76
C ARG A 94 7.87 -14.12 5.56
N GLU A 95 7.19 -15.15 5.05
CA GLU A 95 7.80 -16.43 4.77
C GLU A 95 8.86 -16.36 3.69
N GLN A 96 8.73 -15.40 2.77
CA GLN A 96 9.67 -15.19 1.67
C GLN A 96 10.84 -14.29 2.04
N SER A 97 10.81 -13.70 3.21
CA SER A 97 11.82 -12.71 3.64
C SER A 97 13.08 -13.35 4.22
#